data_56b6b20a0f7b2f3d3ad81d623534b37a
#
_entry.id   56b6b20a0f7b2f3d3ad81d623534b37a
#
_cell.length_a   1.000
_cell.length_b   1.000
_cell.length_c   1.000
_cell.angle_alpha   90.00
_cell.angle_beta   90.00
_cell.angle_gamma   90.00
#
_symmetry.space_group_name_H-M   'P 1'
#
loop_
_entity.id
_entity.type
_entity.pdbx_description
1 polymer ?
#
loop_
_entity_poly.entity_id
_entity_poly.type
_entity_poly.pdbx_seq_one_letter_code
_entity_poly.pdbx_strand_id
1 'polypeptide(L)'
;MKKQFSNAKPALENLRNRLSTLQKQSARQKNIPIPAQDAPTPVRKRHMRYDRMILAALLLFLIVFLLISLIRCAAKGGKPDVQAANAPVVTTVVTTLSPEQLQQRHAVYPHAITVVGDSIASGFSLYGAIPEENGLAKGCVAIRNIHDFTFADSSGAEKDILEVLREKQPPYIYLSMGMNDINLLSAEEYTAQYAAEIEKILTICPDSDIIVAGITPILPSSDFTSNASIQQYDAALAQTIQQLNRENVAYFDAYAVISDPASGGLAEMYSAGDGVHLGNAAYPALLNALCPLLDAMPVPPAFPALEQRLTETTAAETAISGTE
;
A
#
# COMPACT_ATOMS: atom_id res chain seq x y z
N MET A 1 34.13 -40.68 -25.70
CA MET A 1 32.84 -40.46 -25.02
C MET A 1 32.25 -41.70 -24.30
N LYS A 2 33.03 -42.67 -23.78
CA LYS A 2 32.50 -43.89 -23.12
C LYS A 2 32.89 -44.00 -21.62
N LYS A 3 33.56 -43.01 -21.01
CA LYS A 3 34.02 -43.07 -19.61
C LYS A 3 33.20 -42.25 -18.58
N GLN A 4 32.19 -41.45 -18.99
CA GLN A 4 31.39 -40.62 -18.08
C GLN A 4 30.11 -41.28 -17.56
N PHE A 5 29.66 -42.42 -18.11
CA PHE A 5 28.45 -43.08 -17.65
C PHE A 5 28.65 -44.19 -16.59
N SER A 6 29.90 -44.48 -16.22
CA SER A 6 30.19 -45.55 -15.24
C SER A 6 29.98 -45.16 -13.77
N ASN A 7 30.05 -43.88 -13.44
CA ASN A 7 29.94 -43.39 -12.03
C ASN A 7 28.53 -43.04 -11.57
N ALA A 8 27.52 -43.07 -12.45
CA ALA A 8 26.14 -42.69 -12.07
C ALA A 8 25.35 -43.88 -11.45
N LYS A 9 25.72 -45.11 -11.73
CA LYS A 9 24.99 -46.32 -11.20
C LYS A 9 25.07 -46.45 -9.67
N PRO A 10 26.22 -46.29 -9.00
CA PRO A 10 26.29 -46.44 -7.53
C PRO A 10 25.54 -45.31 -6.80
N ALA A 11 25.48 -44.10 -7.37
CA ALA A 11 24.75 -42.96 -6.77
C ALA A 11 23.23 -43.15 -6.83
N LEU A 12 22.72 -43.68 -7.94
CA LEU A 12 21.29 -43.99 -8.12
C LEU A 12 20.84 -45.13 -7.19
N GLU A 13 21.66 -46.13 -7.00
CA GLU A 13 21.37 -47.27 -6.12
C GLU A 13 21.36 -46.84 -4.64
N ASN A 14 22.24 -45.93 -4.26
CA ASN A 14 22.29 -45.31 -2.91
C ASN A 14 21.03 -44.44 -2.64
N LEU A 15 20.56 -43.70 -3.62
CA LEU A 15 19.31 -42.89 -3.54
C LEU A 15 18.08 -43.81 -3.41
N ARG A 16 18.04 -44.91 -4.16
CA ARG A 16 16.93 -45.87 -4.11
C ARG A 16 16.86 -46.58 -2.75
N ASN A 17 18.00 -46.91 -2.15
CA ASN A 17 18.09 -47.54 -0.83
C ASN A 17 17.68 -46.54 0.28
N ARG A 18 18.06 -45.28 0.18
CA ARG A 18 17.61 -44.20 1.13
C ARG A 18 16.09 -43.96 1.06
N LEU A 19 15.51 -43.91 -0.12
CA LEU A 19 14.07 -43.76 -0.31
C LEU A 19 13.28 -44.94 0.26
N SER A 20 13.75 -46.18 0.06
CA SER A 20 13.11 -47.38 0.61
C SER A 20 13.17 -47.43 2.16
N THR A 21 14.23 -46.88 2.76
CA THR A 21 14.37 -46.78 4.22
C THR A 21 13.43 -45.74 4.78
N LEU A 22 13.27 -44.58 4.13
CA LEU A 22 12.34 -43.52 4.54
C LEU A 22 10.88 -43.98 4.42
N GLN A 23 10.53 -44.73 3.36
CA GLN A 23 9.20 -45.34 3.22
C GLN A 23 8.88 -46.36 4.32
N LYS A 24 9.86 -47.18 4.73
CA LYS A 24 9.72 -48.13 5.86
C LYS A 24 9.59 -47.41 7.21
N GLN A 25 10.26 -46.29 7.38
CA GLN A 25 10.12 -45.45 8.62
C GLN A 25 8.76 -44.80 8.68
N SER A 26 8.23 -44.24 7.58
CA SER A 26 6.88 -43.64 7.51
C SER A 26 5.77 -44.68 7.76
N ALA A 27 5.94 -45.93 7.26
CA ALA A 27 4.99 -47.00 7.52
C ALA A 27 4.98 -47.48 9.00
N ARG A 28 6.13 -47.42 9.68
CA ARG A 28 6.22 -47.74 11.13
C ARG A 28 5.58 -46.71 12.01
N GLN A 29 5.55 -45.44 11.62
CA GLN A 29 4.93 -44.33 12.39
C GLN A 29 3.38 -44.37 12.35
N LYS A 30 2.78 -45.07 11.38
CA LYS A 30 1.32 -45.22 11.25
C LYS A 30 0.70 -46.25 12.19
N ASN A 31 1.51 -47.09 12.88
CA ASN A 31 1.03 -48.19 13.71
C ASN A 31 1.32 -48.02 15.21
N ILE A 32 1.38 -46.80 15.71
CA ILE A 32 1.42 -46.55 17.15
C ILE A 32 -0.03 -46.57 17.66
N PRO A 33 -0.40 -47.48 18.58
CA PRO A 33 -1.73 -47.49 19.19
C PRO A 33 -1.93 -46.21 20.01
N ILE A 34 -2.99 -45.48 19.70
CA ILE A 34 -3.42 -44.32 20.50
C ILE A 34 -3.93 -44.88 21.84
N PRO A 35 -3.41 -44.43 23.00
CA PRO A 35 -3.97 -44.84 24.31
C PRO A 35 -5.42 -44.35 24.39
N ALA A 36 -6.31 -45.23 24.90
CA ALA A 36 -7.69 -44.90 25.12
C ALA A 36 -7.80 -43.69 26.02
N GLN A 37 -8.37 -42.60 25.54
CA GLN A 37 -8.75 -41.44 26.35
C GLN A 37 -9.93 -41.83 27.24
N ASP A 38 -9.75 -41.65 28.53
CA ASP A 38 -10.84 -41.77 29.52
C ASP A 38 -12.01 -40.85 29.13
N ALA A 39 -13.21 -41.38 29.20
CA ALA A 39 -14.45 -40.69 28.89
C ALA A 39 -14.58 -39.43 29.77
N PRO A 40 -14.91 -38.26 29.20
CA PRO A 40 -15.08 -37.05 30.00
C PRO A 40 -16.32 -37.16 30.90
N THR A 41 -16.13 -36.91 32.19
CA THR A 41 -17.23 -36.74 33.16
C THR A 41 -18.18 -35.63 32.69
N PRO A 42 -19.50 -35.78 32.85
CA PRO A 42 -20.47 -34.79 32.37
C PRO A 42 -20.33 -33.49 33.18
N VAL A 43 -19.81 -32.44 32.54
CA VAL A 43 -19.78 -31.10 33.08
C VAL A 43 -21.20 -30.53 33.07
N ARG A 44 -21.77 -30.32 34.28
CA ARG A 44 -23.09 -29.71 34.50
C ARG A 44 -23.06 -28.28 33.95
N LYS A 45 -23.59 -28.07 32.71
CA LYS A 45 -23.74 -26.75 32.11
C LYS A 45 -24.66 -25.89 32.96
N ARG A 46 -24.11 -24.90 33.65
CA ARG A 46 -24.90 -23.77 34.20
C ARG A 46 -25.44 -22.98 33.01
N HIS A 47 -26.75 -23.07 32.79
CA HIS A 47 -27.46 -22.17 31.87
C HIS A 47 -27.35 -20.74 32.44
N MET A 48 -26.44 -19.95 31.90
CA MET A 48 -26.45 -18.51 32.10
C MET A 48 -27.64 -17.94 31.32
N ARG A 49 -28.49 -17.18 31.99
CA ARG A 49 -29.69 -16.57 31.37
C ARG A 49 -29.27 -15.36 30.57
N TYR A 50 -28.82 -15.60 29.34
CA TYR A 50 -28.39 -14.57 28.37
C TYR A 50 -29.51 -13.58 28.06
N ASP A 51 -30.77 -13.99 28.12
CA ASP A 51 -31.96 -13.17 27.94
C ASP A 51 -31.98 -11.93 28.86
N ARG A 52 -31.61 -12.07 30.13
CA ARG A 52 -31.53 -10.93 31.06
C ARG A 52 -30.32 -10.03 30.82
N MET A 53 -29.19 -10.57 30.37
CA MET A 53 -28.01 -9.77 30.05
C MET A 53 -28.22 -8.94 28.77
N ILE A 54 -28.86 -9.52 27.74
CA ILE A 54 -29.20 -8.81 26.51
C ILE A 54 -30.19 -7.68 26.81
N LEU A 55 -31.21 -7.93 27.64
CA LEU A 55 -32.17 -6.91 28.01
C LEU A 55 -31.52 -5.76 28.78
N ALA A 56 -30.60 -6.04 29.69
CA ALA A 56 -29.85 -5.04 30.45
C ALA A 56 -28.94 -4.20 29.53
N ALA A 57 -28.27 -4.83 28.56
CA ALA A 57 -27.43 -4.14 27.59
C ALA A 57 -28.24 -3.22 26.65
N LEU A 58 -29.41 -3.66 26.18
CA LEU A 58 -30.31 -2.84 25.38
C LEU A 58 -30.84 -1.63 26.14
N LEU A 59 -31.17 -1.83 27.46
CA LEU A 59 -31.66 -0.75 28.30
C LEU A 59 -30.60 0.29 28.58
N LEU A 60 -29.35 -0.15 28.80
CA LEU A 60 -28.18 0.74 28.93
C LEU A 60 -27.94 1.55 27.65
N PHE A 61 -28.00 0.91 26.47
CA PHE A 61 -27.86 1.55 25.19
C PHE A 61 -28.94 2.61 24.96
N LEU A 62 -30.19 2.31 25.32
CA LEU A 62 -31.31 3.25 25.21
C LEU A 62 -31.13 4.48 26.13
N ILE A 63 -30.64 4.28 27.36
CA ILE A 63 -30.36 5.37 28.30
C ILE A 63 -29.23 6.28 27.78
N VAL A 64 -28.13 5.69 27.25
CA VAL A 64 -27.02 6.45 26.67
C VAL A 64 -27.49 7.23 25.43
N PHE A 65 -28.31 6.62 24.58
CA PHE A 65 -28.88 7.27 23.40
C PHE A 65 -29.79 8.46 23.77
N LEU A 66 -30.63 8.30 24.79
CA LEU A 66 -31.49 9.39 25.32
C LEU A 66 -30.67 10.53 25.92
N LEU A 67 -29.59 10.22 26.67
CA LEU A 67 -28.69 11.22 27.23
C LEU A 67 -27.98 12.04 26.16
N ILE A 68 -27.49 11.37 25.10
CA ILE A 68 -26.86 12.03 23.94
C ILE A 68 -27.88 12.93 23.19
N SER A 69 -29.12 12.47 23.05
CA SER A 69 -30.20 13.25 22.44
C SER A 69 -30.57 14.48 23.26
N LEU A 70 -30.61 14.36 24.58
CA LEU A 70 -30.86 15.49 25.48
C LEU A 70 -29.76 16.54 25.44
N ILE A 71 -28.48 16.10 25.39
CA ILE A 71 -27.31 17.01 25.23
C ILE A 71 -27.38 17.75 23.89
N ARG A 72 -27.78 17.08 22.81
CA ARG A 72 -27.96 17.72 21.49
C ARG A 72 -29.13 18.68 21.43
N CYS A 73 -30.21 18.47 22.19
CA CYS A 73 -31.33 19.43 22.29
C CYS A 73 -30.98 20.66 23.15
N ALA A 74 -30.20 20.50 24.21
CA ALA A 74 -29.78 21.63 25.06
C ALA A 74 -28.77 22.57 24.35
N ALA A 75 -28.05 22.08 23.33
CA ALA A 75 -27.10 22.88 22.56
C ALA A 75 -27.74 23.76 21.47
N LYS A 76 -29.06 23.72 21.27
CA LYS A 76 -29.78 24.53 20.24
C LYS A 76 -30.45 25.81 20.73
N GLY A 77 -30.23 26.21 21.99
CA GLY A 77 -30.85 27.41 22.57
C GLY A 77 -29.82 28.43 23.04
N GLY A 78 -29.29 29.23 22.14
CA GLY A 78 -28.44 30.38 22.50
C GLY A 78 -27.80 31.00 21.26
N LYS A 79 -28.39 32.07 20.72
CA LYS A 79 -27.68 32.94 19.78
C LYS A 79 -26.74 33.85 20.61
N PRO A 80 -25.43 33.82 20.42
CA PRO A 80 -24.60 34.91 20.83
C PRO A 80 -24.59 36.01 19.75
N ASP A 81 -24.95 37.21 20.09
CA ASP A 81 -24.59 38.41 19.34
C ASP A 81 -23.06 38.51 19.29
N VAL A 82 -22.50 38.19 18.13
CA VAL A 82 -21.07 38.40 17.87
C VAL A 82 -20.92 39.77 17.22
N GLN A 83 -20.49 40.75 18.02
CA GLN A 83 -19.87 41.96 17.51
C GLN A 83 -18.71 41.57 16.60
N ALA A 84 -18.79 41.99 15.35
CA ALA A 84 -17.73 41.78 14.35
C ALA A 84 -16.46 42.48 14.78
N ALA A 85 -15.53 41.74 15.37
CA ALA A 85 -14.14 42.16 15.45
C ALA A 85 -13.55 41.93 14.04
N ASN A 86 -13.10 43.02 13.42
CA ASN A 86 -12.34 43.00 12.15
C ASN A 86 -11.04 42.23 12.35
N ALA A 87 -11.09 40.90 12.13
CA ALA A 87 -9.90 40.11 11.87
C ALA A 87 -9.48 40.39 10.41
N PRO A 88 -8.20 40.55 10.11
CA PRO A 88 -7.74 40.70 8.74
C PRO A 88 -8.17 39.46 7.97
N VAL A 89 -8.99 39.66 6.93
CA VAL A 89 -9.28 38.63 5.97
C VAL A 89 -7.98 38.34 5.21
N VAL A 90 -7.27 37.29 5.63
CA VAL A 90 -6.20 36.73 4.81
C VAL A 90 -6.90 36.13 3.61
N THR A 91 -7.03 36.90 2.55
CA THR A 91 -7.45 36.41 1.24
C THR A 91 -6.31 35.53 0.75
N THR A 92 -6.42 34.22 0.99
CA THR A 92 -5.58 33.24 0.31
C THR A 92 -5.92 33.39 -1.16
N VAL A 93 -5.05 34.04 -1.91
CA VAL A 93 -5.14 34.07 -3.37
C VAL A 93 -4.85 32.64 -3.81
N VAL A 94 -5.90 31.86 -4.08
CA VAL A 94 -5.77 30.60 -4.76
C VAL A 94 -5.32 30.96 -6.19
N THR A 95 -4.01 30.97 -6.39
CA THR A 95 -3.44 31.18 -7.73
C THR A 95 -3.74 29.90 -8.52
N THR A 96 -4.79 29.93 -9.30
CA THR A 96 -5.07 28.85 -10.28
C THR A 96 -3.98 28.89 -11.35
N LEU A 97 -3.20 27.81 -11.45
CA LEU A 97 -2.18 27.66 -12.48
C LEU A 97 -2.82 27.67 -13.87
N SER A 98 -2.12 28.23 -14.87
CA SER A 98 -2.56 28.09 -16.25
C SER A 98 -2.40 26.65 -16.74
N PRO A 99 -3.09 26.24 -17.83
CA PRO A 99 -2.91 24.90 -18.41
C PRO A 99 -1.43 24.58 -18.73
N GLU A 100 -0.66 25.56 -19.21
CA GLU A 100 0.75 25.40 -19.52
C GLU A 100 1.58 25.19 -18.25
N GLN A 101 1.28 25.91 -17.15
CA GLN A 101 1.95 25.74 -15.88
C GLN A 101 1.61 24.38 -15.25
N LEU A 102 0.36 23.90 -15.38
CA LEU A 102 -0.01 22.55 -14.96
C LEU A 102 0.75 21.48 -15.75
N GLN A 103 0.85 21.63 -17.07
CA GLN A 103 1.60 20.70 -17.90
C GLN A 103 3.10 20.65 -17.52
N GLN A 104 3.70 21.81 -17.26
CA GLN A 104 5.08 21.89 -16.76
C GLN A 104 5.22 21.19 -15.40
N ARG A 105 4.30 21.43 -14.47
CA ARG A 105 4.30 20.80 -13.16
C ARG A 105 4.13 19.28 -13.26
N HIS A 106 3.23 18.79 -14.11
CA HIS A 106 3.03 17.35 -14.35
C HIS A 106 4.32 16.67 -14.89
N ALA A 107 5.13 17.37 -15.68
CA ALA A 107 6.42 16.87 -16.13
C ALA A 107 7.47 16.78 -14.99
N VAL A 108 7.31 17.54 -13.91
CA VAL A 108 8.19 17.50 -12.73
C VAL A 108 7.82 16.38 -11.76
N TYR A 109 6.56 16.00 -11.64
CA TYR A 109 6.09 15.01 -10.65
C TYR A 109 6.87 13.67 -10.68
N PRO A 110 7.21 13.05 -11.83
CA PRO A 110 8.01 11.83 -11.85
C PRO A 110 9.37 11.96 -11.14
N HIS A 111 9.96 13.15 -11.12
CA HIS A 111 11.23 13.44 -10.46
C HIS A 111 11.06 13.77 -8.97
N ALA A 112 9.85 14.14 -8.54
CA ALA A 112 9.53 14.51 -7.17
C ALA A 112 9.00 13.35 -6.32
N ILE A 113 8.50 12.30 -6.97
CA ILE A 113 7.92 11.13 -6.33
C ILE A 113 9.01 10.10 -6.02
N THR A 114 9.06 9.64 -4.77
CA THR A 114 9.79 8.43 -4.39
C THR A 114 8.79 7.30 -4.19
N VAL A 115 8.95 6.23 -4.96
CA VAL A 115 8.09 5.04 -4.92
C VAL A 115 8.65 4.01 -3.95
N VAL A 116 7.86 3.62 -2.97
CA VAL A 116 8.18 2.59 -1.97
C VAL A 116 7.22 1.43 -2.14
N GLY A 117 7.74 0.20 -2.29
CA GLY A 117 6.83 -0.91 -2.43
C GLY A 117 7.41 -2.25 -2.84
N ASP A 118 6.55 -3.06 -3.45
CA ASP A 118 6.81 -4.43 -3.85
C ASP A 118 7.31 -4.57 -5.31
N SER A 119 7.20 -5.78 -5.89
CA SER A 119 7.59 -6.07 -7.27
C SER A 119 6.78 -5.26 -8.30
N ILE A 120 5.53 -4.95 -8.00
CA ILE A 120 4.70 -4.11 -8.89
C ILE A 120 5.21 -2.68 -8.85
N ALA A 121 5.47 -2.14 -7.66
CA ALA A 121 6.03 -0.81 -7.48
C ALA A 121 7.41 -0.65 -8.13
N SER A 122 8.25 -1.69 -8.17
CA SER A 122 9.57 -1.63 -8.81
C SER A 122 9.50 -1.36 -10.32
N GLY A 123 8.38 -1.62 -10.96
CA GLY A 123 8.19 -1.32 -12.37
C GLY A 123 8.21 0.18 -12.70
N PHE A 124 7.92 1.07 -11.76
CA PHE A 124 8.02 2.52 -12.01
C PHE A 124 9.43 2.93 -12.42
N SER A 125 10.46 2.48 -11.73
CA SER A 125 11.86 2.73 -12.08
C SER A 125 12.36 1.82 -13.20
N LEU A 126 11.99 0.54 -13.17
CA LEU A 126 12.41 -0.46 -14.17
C LEU A 126 12.01 -0.05 -15.60
N TYR A 127 10.83 0.51 -15.78
CA TYR A 127 10.34 0.96 -17.09
C TYR A 127 10.58 2.47 -17.35
N GLY A 128 11.35 3.14 -16.49
CA GLY A 128 11.74 4.54 -16.68
C GLY A 128 10.61 5.55 -16.49
N ALA A 129 9.55 5.19 -15.78
CA ALA A 129 8.46 6.12 -15.45
C ALA A 129 8.86 7.13 -14.37
N ILE A 130 9.82 6.78 -13.52
CA ILE A 130 10.51 7.65 -12.57
C ILE A 130 12.03 7.42 -12.67
N PRO A 131 12.89 8.34 -12.20
CA PRO A 131 14.33 8.10 -12.04
C PRO A 131 14.62 6.87 -11.16
N GLU A 132 15.68 6.12 -11.48
CA GLU A 132 16.05 4.89 -10.79
C GLU A 132 16.26 5.13 -9.28
N GLU A 133 16.93 6.21 -8.91
CA GLU A 133 17.20 6.61 -7.52
C GLU A 133 15.94 6.96 -6.70
N ASN A 134 14.78 7.08 -7.37
CA ASN A 134 13.49 7.31 -6.73
C ASN A 134 12.69 6.00 -6.53
N GLY A 135 13.21 4.85 -6.99
CA GLY A 135 12.61 3.54 -6.82
C GLY A 135 13.15 2.82 -5.59
N LEU A 136 12.43 2.86 -4.48
CA LEU A 136 12.71 2.11 -3.25
C LEU A 136 11.75 0.91 -3.15
N ALA A 137 11.83 0.01 -4.13
CA ALA A 137 10.92 -1.12 -4.25
C ALA A 137 11.66 -2.40 -4.60
N LYS A 138 11.24 -3.52 -4.03
CA LYS A 138 11.87 -4.85 -4.24
C LYS A 138 10.80 -5.95 -4.26
N GLY A 139 11.10 -7.05 -4.97
CA GLY A 139 10.26 -8.25 -4.94
C GLY A 139 10.06 -8.78 -3.52
N CYS A 140 8.89 -9.37 -3.25
CA CYS A 140 8.51 -9.94 -1.95
C CYS A 140 8.35 -8.94 -0.79
N VAL A 141 8.60 -7.65 -0.99
CA VAL A 141 8.27 -6.61 0.00
C VAL A 141 6.75 -6.57 0.18
N ALA A 142 6.34 -6.40 1.41
CA ALA A 142 4.96 -6.34 1.86
C ALA A 142 4.89 -5.38 3.05
N ILE A 143 3.71 -4.86 3.39
CA ILE A 143 3.59 -3.95 4.54
C ILE A 143 4.03 -4.64 5.85
N ARG A 144 3.78 -5.96 5.98
CA ARG A 144 4.14 -6.75 7.15
C ARG A 144 5.64 -6.97 7.36
N ASN A 145 6.48 -6.83 6.32
CA ASN A 145 7.89 -7.20 6.35
C ASN A 145 8.83 -6.16 5.74
N ILE A 146 8.38 -4.93 5.49
CA ILE A 146 9.19 -3.90 4.82
C ILE A 146 10.51 -3.62 5.54
N HIS A 147 10.54 -3.75 6.86
CA HIS A 147 11.75 -3.57 7.70
C HIS A 147 12.69 -4.79 7.71
N ASP A 148 12.31 -5.92 7.10
CA ASP A 148 13.19 -7.05 6.87
C ASP A 148 14.08 -6.87 5.63
N PHE A 149 13.82 -5.79 4.84
CA PHE A 149 14.54 -5.45 3.63
C PHE A 149 15.39 -4.21 3.84
N THR A 150 16.49 -4.12 3.09
CA THR A 150 17.31 -2.92 2.99
C THR A 150 17.15 -2.28 1.61
N PHE A 151 17.38 -0.98 1.53
CA PHE A 151 17.29 -0.19 0.31
C PHE A 151 18.53 0.67 0.17
N ALA A 152 19.01 0.87 -1.06
CA ALA A 152 20.17 1.70 -1.30
C ALA A 152 19.87 3.19 -1.07
N ASP A 153 20.70 3.86 -0.30
CA ASP A 153 20.68 5.34 -0.21
C ASP A 153 21.39 5.99 -1.41
N SER A 154 21.51 7.30 -1.42
CA SER A 154 22.19 8.07 -2.49
C SER A 154 23.69 7.74 -2.61
N SER A 155 24.32 7.12 -1.64
CA SER A 155 25.70 6.66 -1.68
C SER A 155 25.84 5.20 -2.14
N GLY A 156 24.72 4.48 -2.28
CA GLY A 156 24.64 3.05 -2.56
C GLY A 156 24.74 2.17 -1.30
N ALA A 157 24.71 2.75 -0.10
CA ALA A 157 24.68 1.97 1.14
C ALA A 157 23.29 1.41 1.42
N GLU A 158 23.23 0.13 1.80
CA GLU A 158 21.98 -0.56 2.12
C GLU A 158 21.51 -0.22 3.54
N LYS A 159 20.32 0.35 3.68
CA LYS A 159 19.71 0.79 4.95
C LYS A 159 18.24 0.39 5.05
N ASP A 160 17.67 0.46 6.27
CA ASP A 160 16.24 0.37 6.47
C ASP A 160 15.52 1.48 5.71
N ILE A 161 14.29 1.21 5.24
CA ILE A 161 13.49 2.15 4.44
C ILE A 161 13.29 3.51 5.13
N LEU A 162 13.07 3.53 6.46
CA LEU A 162 12.89 4.78 7.20
C LEU A 162 14.18 5.59 7.29
N GLU A 163 15.34 4.95 7.31
CA GLU A 163 16.63 5.66 7.29
C GLU A 163 16.85 6.30 5.92
N VAL A 164 16.58 5.57 4.83
CA VAL A 164 16.70 6.11 3.45
C VAL A 164 15.75 7.28 3.25
N LEU A 165 14.48 7.15 3.66
CA LEU A 165 13.50 8.24 3.55
C LEU A 165 13.88 9.46 4.39
N ARG A 166 14.38 9.25 5.63
CA ARG A 166 14.85 10.35 6.50
C ARG A 166 15.99 11.15 5.88
N GLU A 167 16.90 10.49 5.18
CA GLU A 167 18.02 11.15 4.49
C GLU A 167 17.57 11.83 3.20
N LYS A 168 16.67 11.22 2.47
CA LYS A 168 16.22 11.69 1.15
C LYS A 168 15.24 12.86 1.24
N GLN A 169 14.34 12.89 2.25
CA GLN A 169 13.27 13.90 2.41
C GLN A 169 12.54 14.21 1.09
N PRO A 170 11.95 13.20 0.42
CA PRO A 170 11.32 13.43 -0.88
C PRO A 170 10.05 14.28 -0.74
N PRO A 171 9.70 15.14 -1.71
CA PRO A 171 8.44 15.89 -1.67
C PRO A 171 7.21 14.99 -1.60
N TYR A 172 7.20 13.91 -2.40
CA TYR A 172 6.09 12.97 -2.44
C TYR A 172 6.60 11.53 -2.23
N ILE A 173 5.90 10.77 -1.39
CA ILE A 173 6.16 9.36 -1.12
C ILE A 173 4.95 8.56 -1.62
N TYR A 174 5.14 7.71 -2.62
CA TYR A 174 4.11 6.83 -3.16
C TYR A 174 4.29 5.43 -2.59
N LEU A 175 3.37 5.01 -1.70
CA LEU A 175 3.39 3.70 -1.07
C LEU A 175 2.51 2.73 -1.89
N SER A 176 3.11 1.65 -2.40
CA SER A 176 2.41 0.64 -3.20
C SER A 176 2.84 -0.76 -2.77
N MET A 177 2.09 -1.33 -1.84
CA MET A 177 2.27 -2.68 -1.31
C MET A 177 0.90 -3.31 -1.05
N GLY A 178 0.85 -4.63 -1.02
CA GLY A 178 -0.38 -5.33 -0.64
C GLY A 178 -0.59 -6.63 -1.39
N MET A 179 -0.11 -6.74 -2.62
CA MET A 179 -0.23 -7.99 -3.37
C MET A 179 0.42 -9.16 -2.62
N ASN A 180 1.51 -8.92 -1.91
CA ASN A 180 2.18 -9.93 -1.08
C ASN A 180 1.54 -10.13 0.30
N ASP A 181 0.59 -9.29 0.69
CA ASP A 181 -0.11 -9.35 1.99
C ASP A 181 -1.48 -10.02 1.90
N ILE A 182 -2.19 -9.83 0.78
CA ILE A 182 -3.62 -10.14 0.61
C ILE A 182 -4.01 -11.59 0.94
N ASN A 183 -3.10 -12.56 0.78
CA ASN A 183 -3.35 -13.96 1.10
C ASN A 183 -2.82 -14.36 2.50
N LEU A 184 -2.25 -13.44 3.27
CA LEU A 184 -1.56 -13.72 4.53
C LEU A 184 -2.09 -12.90 5.72
N LEU A 185 -2.61 -11.70 5.49
CA LEU A 185 -3.21 -10.85 6.50
C LEU A 185 -4.72 -10.76 6.26
N SER A 186 -5.49 -10.44 7.27
CA SER A 186 -6.84 -9.92 7.10
C SER A 186 -6.79 -8.46 6.63
N ALA A 187 -7.88 -7.94 6.04
CA ALA A 187 -7.94 -6.54 5.64
C ALA A 187 -7.76 -5.58 6.83
N GLU A 188 -8.22 -5.96 8.03
CA GLU A 188 -8.04 -5.19 9.25
C GLU A 188 -6.57 -5.13 9.69
N GLU A 189 -5.86 -6.28 9.71
CA GLU A 189 -4.43 -6.34 10.03
C GLU A 189 -3.59 -5.57 9.01
N TYR A 190 -3.91 -5.70 7.72
CA TYR A 190 -3.26 -4.99 6.62
C TYR A 190 -3.36 -3.48 6.78
N THR A 191 -4.57 -2.96 6.99
CA THR A 191 -4.79 -1.51 7.12
C THR A 191 -4.22 -0.95 8.42
N ALA A 192 -4.23 -1.72 9.52
CA ALA A 192 -3.60 -1.32 10.78
C ALA A 192 -2.07 -1.17 10.62
N GLN A 193 -1.42 -2.07 9.87
CA GLN A 193 0.01 -1.97 9.60
C GLN A 193 0.33 -0.78 8.68
N TYR A 194 -0.50 -0.51 7.66
CA TYR A 194 -0.36 0.68 6.83
C TYR A 194 -0.47 1.96 7.64
N ALA A 195 -1.48 2.08 8.50
CA ALA A 195 -1.65 3.26 9.36
C ALA A 195 -0.43 3.47 10.28
N ALA A 196 0.09 2.39 10.87
CA ALA A 196 1.29 2.45 11.71
C ALA A 196 2.53 2.89 10.92
N GLU A 197 2.70 2.42 9.69
CA GLU A 197 3.84 2.78 8.85
C GLU A 197 3.77 4.23 8.38
N ILE A 198 2.59 4.70 7.99
CA ILE A 198 2.35 6.11 7.63
C ILE A 198 2.75 7.04 8.78
N GLU A 199 2.36 6.75 10.02
CA GLU A 199 2.71 7.58 11.18
C GLU A 199 4.23 7.60 11.45
N LYS A 200 4.95 6.49 11.20
CA LYS A 200 6.42 6.47 11.28
C LYS A 200 7.03 7.37 10.20
N ILE A 201 6.54 7.25 8.95
CA ILE A 201 7.02 8.08 7.83
C ILE A 201 6.76 9.55 8.09
N LEU A 202 5.56 9.94 8.54
CA LEU A 202 5.22 11.32 8.90
C LEU A 202 6.12 11.87 10.02
N THR A 203 6.56 11.02 10.93
CA THR A 203 7.49 11.42 12.01
C THR A 203 8.88 11.78 11.48
N ILE A 204 9.36 11.09 10.43
CA ILE A 204 10.71 11.28 9.90
C ILE A 204 10.77 12.16 8.65
N CYS A 205 9.64 12.29 7.94
CA CYS A 205 9.45 13.11 6.76
C CYS A 205 8.21 14.02 6.93
N PRO A 206 8.22 14.96 7.89
CA PRO A 206 7.03 15.74 8.25
C PRO A 206 6.55 16.67 7.13
N ASP A 207 7.45 17.03 6.22
CA ASP A 207 7.19 17.94 5.10
C ASP A 207 6.87 17.20 3.79
N SER A 208 6.77 15.88 3.81
CA SER A 208 6.40 15.06 2.65
C SER A 208 4.90 14.81 2.59
N ASP A 209 4.36 14.77 1.38
CA ASP A 209 3.03 14.24 1.14
C ASP A 209 3.11 12.74 0.85
N ILE A 210 2.18 11.97 1.43
CA ILE A 210 2.13 10.52 1.28
C ILE A 210 0.93 10.14 0.42
N ILE A 211 1.17 9.43 -0.66
CA ILE A 211 0.16 8.84 -1.52
C ILE A 211 0.14 7.33 -1.26
N VAL A 212 -0.98 6.82 -0.79
CA VAL A 212 -1.19 5.40 -0.55
C VAL A 212 -1.99 4.81 -1.71
N ALA A 213 -1.32 4.02 -2.53
CA ALA A 213 -1.97 3.37 -3.67
C ALA A 213 -2.72 2.11 -3.25
N GLY A 214 -3.92 1.93 -3.77
CA GLY A 214 -4.63 0.66 -3.72
C GLY A 214 -3.86 -0.45 -4.42
N ILE A 215 -4.15 -1.70 -4.05
CA ILE A 215 -3.61 -2.90 -4.71
C ILE A 215 -4.13 -2.93 -6.15
N THR A 216 -3.26 -3.16 -7.11
CA THR A 216 -3.63 -3.21 -8.52
C THR A 216 -4.46 -4.45 -8.86
N PRO A 217 -5.37 -4.38 -9.85
CA PRO A 217 -6.14 -5.56 -10.27
C PRO A 217 -5.21 -6.63 -10.88
N ILE A 218 -5.70 -7.86 -10.90
CA ILE A 218 -5.08 -8.99 -11.59
C ILE A 218 -5.93 -9.39 -12.80
N LEU A 219 -5.35 -10.11 -13.77
CA LEU A 219 -6.12 -10.67 -14.88
C LEU A 219 -7.20 -11.61 -14.33
N PRO A 220 -8.41 -11.62 -14.92
CA PRO A 220 -9.49 -12.54 -14.50
C PRO A 220 -9.10 -14.02 -14.55
N SER A 221 -8.08 -14.37 -15.35
CA SER A 221 -7.54 -15.71 -15.47
C SER A 221 -6.48 -16.08 -14.43
N SER A 222 -6.09 -15.14 -13.56
CA SER A 222 -5.07 -15.37 -12.52
C SER A 222 -5.67 -16.13 -11.33
N ASP A 223 -4.95 -17.15 -10.84
CA ASP A 223 -5.30 -17.93 -9.66
C ASP A 223 -4.62 -17.41 -8.37
N PHE A 224 -3.91 -16.28 -8.43
CA PHE A 224 -3.15 -15.75 -7.29
C PHE A 224 -4.06 -15.31 -6.14
N THR A 225 -5.11 -14.55 -6.47
CA THR A 225 -6.18 -14.10 -5.57
C THR A 225 -7.42 -13.74 -6.41
N SER A 226 -8.43 -13.09 -5.83
CA SER A 226 -9.58 -12.59 -6.59
C SER A 226 -9.61 -11.06 -6.63
N ASN A 227 -10.07 -10.49 -7.74
CA ASN A 227 -10.31 -9.07 -7.85
C ASN A 227 -11.33 -8.55 -6.80
N ALA A 228 -12.28 -9.39 -6.39
CA ALA A 228 -13.21 -9.07 -5.32
C ALA A 228 -12.51 -8.93 -3.95
N SER A 229 -11.52 -9.81 -3.67
CA SER A 229 -10.69 -9.67 -2.46
C SER A 229 -9.85 -8.41 -2.51
N ILE A 230 -9.22 -8.10 -3.65
CA ILE A 230 -8.44 -6.87 -3.83
C ILE A 230 -9.31 -5.65 -3.52
N GLN A 231 -10.50 -5.54 -4.12
CA GLN A 231 -11.43 -4.42 -3.87
C GLN A 231 -11.87 -4.31 -2.40
N GLN A 232 -11.99 -5.44 -1.68
CA GLN A 232 -12.29 -5.42 -0.25
C GLN A 232 -11.14 -4.80 0.56
N TYR A 233 -9.89 -5.15 0.26
CA TYR A 233 -8.72 -4.58 0.92
C TYR A 233 -8.55 -3.10 0.57
N ASP A 234 -8.76 -2.72 -0.67
CA ASP A 234 -8.69 -1.34 -1.14
C ASP A 234 -9.76 -0.46 -0.49
N ALA A 235 -10.99 -0.95 -0.38
CA ALA A 235 -12.05 -0.24 0.32
C ALA A 235 -11.71 -0.01 1.81
N ALA A 236 -11.15 -1.03 2.48
CA ALA A 236 -10.70 -0.91 3.87
C ALA A 236 -9.54 0.08 4.00
N LEU A 237 -8.57 0.04 3.08
CA LEU A 237 -7.42 0.95 3.05
C LEU A 237 -7.88 2.39 2.81
N ALA A 238 -8.73 2.64 1.82
CA ALA A 238 -9.28 3.96 1.54
C ALA A 238 -10.03 4.53 2.75
N GLN A 239 -10.83 3.71 3.44
CA GLN A 239 -11.51 4.11 4.67
C GLN A 239 -10.52 4.45 5.79
N THR A 240 -9.47 3.66 5.95
CA THR A 240 -8.42 3.90 6.95
C THR A 240 -7.69 5.22 6.68
N ILE A 241 -7.31 5.50 5.43
CA ILE A 241 -6.67 6.76 5.05
C ILE A 241 -7.60 7.96 5.32
N GLN A 242 -8.88 7.84 5.00
CA GLN A 242 -9.87 8.86 5.33
C GLN A 242 -9.98 9.10 6.85
N GLN A 243 -9.92 8.04 7.66
CA GLN A 243 -9.99 8.14 9.13
C GLN A 243 -8.73 8.75 9.76
N LEU A 244 -7.56 8.61 9.15
CA LEU A 244 -6.34 9.29 9.60
C LEU A 244 -6.50 10.80 9.57
N ASN A 245 -7.35 11.33 8.67
CA ASN A 245 -7.69 12.75 8.56
C ASN A 245 -6.44 13.66 8.54
N ARG A 246 -5.48 13.30 7.71
CA ARG A 246 -4.23 14.06 7.48
C ARG A 246 -4.30 14.73 6.12
N GLU A 247 -4.05 16.05 6.05
CA GLU A 247 -4.09 16.81 4.80
C GLU A 247 -2.99 16.39 3.80
N ASN A 248 -1.88 15.88 4.33
CA ASN A 248 -0.73 15.42 3.56
C ASN A 248 -0.70 13.90 3.35
N VAL A 249 -1.83 13.21 3.50
CA VAL A 249 -1.98 11.77 3.21
C VAL A 249 -3.22 11.55 2.36
N ALA A 250 -3.05 10.96 1.18
CA ALA A 250 -4.14 10.70 0.26
C ALA A 250 -4.17 9.24 -0.21
N TYR A 251 -5.35 8.70 -0.45
CA TYR A 251 -5.55 7.42 -1.12
C TYR A 251 -5.63 7.63 -2.64
N PHE A 252 -4.94 6.79 -3.39
CA PHE A 252 -4.96 6.74 -4.85
C PHE A 252 -5.53 5.41 -5.32
N ASP A 253 -6.64 5.44 -6.04
CA ASP A 253 -7.29 4.25 -6.59
C ASP A 253 -6.56 3.75 -7.85
N ALA A 254 -5.42 3.10 -7.64
CA ALA A 254 -4.63 2.51 -8.72
C ALA A 254 -5.39 1.37 -9.43
N TYR A 255 -6.29 0.67 -8.71
CA TYR A 255 -7.13 -0.37 -9.27
C TYR A 255 -8.02 0.17 -10.40
N ALA A 256 -8.74 1.25 -10.13
CA ALA A 256 -9.67 1.83 -11.11
C ALA A 256 -8.96 2.32 -12.39
N VAL A 257 -7.72 2.84 -12.27
CA VAL A 257 -6.96 3.39 -13.40
C VAL A 257 -6.65 2.35 -14.48
N ILE A 258 -6.32 1.13 -14.07
CA ILE A 258 -5.81 0.09 -14.99
C ILE A 258 -6.72 -1.13 -15.11
N SER A 259 -7.92 -1.07 -14.51
CA SER A 259 -8.93 -2.12 -14.66
C SER A 259 -9.63 -2.03 -16.03
N ASP A 260 -10.02 -3.19 -16.54
CA ASP A 260 -10.92 -3.29 -17.69
C ASP A 260 -12.39 -3.19 -17.19
N PRO A 261 -13.17 -2.18 -17.64
CA PRO A 261 -14.55 -2.00 -17.19
C PRO A 261 -15.49 -3.20 -17.50
N ALA A 262 -15.14 -4.00 -18.50
CA ALA A 262 -15.98 -5.14 -18.91
C ALA A 262 -15.77 -6.35 -18.01
N SER A 263 -14.53 -6.63 -17.60
CA SER A 263 -14.18 -7.80 -16.77
C SER A 263 -14.03 -7.44 -15.29
N GLY A 264 -13.81 -6.18 -14.97
CA GLY A 264 -13.48 -5.71 -13.63
C GLY A 264 -12.09 -6.12 -13.14
N GLY A 265 -11.27 -6.77 -13.99
CA GLY A 265 -9.89 -7.15 -13.69
C GLY A 265 -8.86 -6.26 -14.39
N LEU A 266 -7.58 -6.63 -14.32
CA LEU A 266 -6.51 -5.95 -15.03
C LEU A 266 -6.79 -5.94 -16.54
N ALA A 267 -6.71 -4.76 -17.17
CA ALA A 267 -6.81 -4.67 -18.61
C ALA A 267 -5.58 -5.30 -19.27
N GLU A 268 -5.79 -6.13 -20.29
CA GLU A 268 -4.74 -6.87 -21.02
C GLU A 268 -3.59 -5.99 -21.48
N MET A 269 -3.88 -4.75 -21.92
CA MET A 269 -2.87 -3.80 -22.38
C MET A 269 -1.90 -3.36 -21.28
N TYR A 270 -2.27 -3.53 -20.03
CA TYR A 270 -1.46 -3.18 -18.86
C TYR A 270 -0.79 -4.40 -18.20
N SER A 271 -1.06 -5.61 -18.68
CA SER A 271 -0.50 -6.84 -18.13
C SER A 271 0.91 -7.12 -18.66
N ALA A 272 1.78 -7.65 -17.78
CA ALA A 272 3.06 -8.25 -18.19
C ALA A 272 2.93 -9.68 -18.74
N GLY A 273 1.72 -10.25 -18.71
CA GLY A 273 1.40 -11.56 -19.26
C GLY A 273 1.40 -12.71 -18.23
N ASP A 274 1.78 -12.49 -16.98
CA ASP A 274 1.74 -13.49 -15.91
C ASP A 274 0.46 -13.43 -15.05
N GLY A 275 -0.41 -12.49 -15.35
CA GLY A 275 -1.70 -12.31 -14.70
C GLY A 275 -1.68 -11.45 -13.45
N VAL A 276 -0.50 -11.03 -12.95
CA VAL A 276 -0.35 -10.23 -11.71
C VAL A 276 0.46 -8.97 -11.96
N HIS A 277 1.65 -9.09 -12.58
CA HIS A 277 2.54 -7.96 -12.79
C HIS A 277 2.09 -7.06 -13.95
N LEU A 278 2.49 -5.79 -13.83
CA LEU A 278 2.13 -4.77 -14.79
C LEU A 278 3.18 -4.64 -15.89
N GLY A 279 2.70 -4.48 -17.13
CA GLY A 279 3.52 -4.14 -18.27
C GLY A 279 3.86 -2.65 -18.33
N ASN A 280 4.79 -2.30 -19.19
CA ASN A 280 5.31 -0.94 -19.36
C ASN A 280 4.21 0.14 -19.50
N ALA A 281 3.14 -0.14 -20.24
CA ALA A 281 2.06 0.83 -20.49
C ALA A 281 1.28 1.26 -19.23
N ALA A 282 1.30 0.46 -18.17
CA ALA A 282 0.57 0.77 -16.94
C ALA A 282 1.18 1.95 -16.16
N TYR A 283 2.50 2.06 -16.10
CA TYR A 283 3.17 3.04 -15.24
C TYR A 283 2.95 4.50 -15.68
N PRO A 284 3.07 4.86 -16.97
CA PRO A 284 2.67 6.18 -17.43
C PRO A 284 1.19 6.47 -17.21
N ALA A 285 0.30 5.46 -17.36
CA ALA A 285 -1.12 5.63 -17.11
C ALA A 285 -1.39 5.95 -15.62
N LEU A 286 -0.74 5.23 -14.70
CA LEU A 286 -0.83 5.49 -13.25
C LEU A 286 -0.30 6.89 -12.90
N LEU A 287 0.86 7.30 -13.41
CA LEU A 287 1.42 8.62 -13.16
C LEU A 287 0.53 9.75 -13.70
N ASN A 288 0.00 9.60 -14.90
CA ASN A 288 -0.91 10.60 -15.47
C ASN A 288 -2.20 10.73 -14.67
N ALA A 289 -2.75 9.60 -14.20
CA ALA A 289 -3.94 9.59 -13.35
C ALA A 289 -3.68 10.14 -11.94
N LEU A 290 -2.44 10.10 -11.47
CA LEU A 290 -2.01 10.64 -10.18
C LEU A 290 -1.91 12.17 -10.17
N CYS A 291 -1.58 12.81 -11.30
CA CYS A 291 -1.37 14.26 -11.37
C CYS A 291 -2.51 15.10 -10.77
N PRO A 292 -3.80 14.86 -11.08
CA PRO A 292 -4.88 15.64 -10.48
C PRO A 292 -4.98 15.50 -8.95
N LEU A 293 -4.59 14.35 -8.40
CA LEU A 293 -4.53 14.16 -6.95
C LEU A 293 -3.43 15.02 -6.33
N LEU A 294 -2.24 15.01 -6.93
CA LEU A 294 -1.10 15.83 -6.47
C LEU A 294 -1.39 17.33 -6.59
N ASP A 295 -2.12 17.74 -7.64
CA ASP A 295 -2.53 19.14 -7.81
C ASP A 295 -3.52 19.61 -6.73
N ALA A 296 -4.28 18.68 -6.15
CA ALA A 296 -5.27 18.95 -5.10
C ALA A 296 -4.69 18.86 -3.68
N MET A 297 -3.52 18.25 -3.49
CA MET A 297 -2.83 18.15 -2.21
C MET A 297 -2.08 19.44 -1.87
N PRO A 298 -1.72 19.67 -0.59
CA PRO A 298 -0.78 20.73 -0.24
C PRO A 298 0.51 20.61 -1.06
N VAL A 299 1.15 21.73 -1.34
CA VAL A 299 2.45 21.70 -2.06
C VAL A 299 3.56 21.50 -1.03
N PRO A 300 4.29 20.37 -1.06
CA PRO A 300 5.38 20.13 -0.12
C PRO A 300 6.46 21.21 -0.19
N PRO A 301 7.05 21.65 0.93
CA PRO A 301 8.02 22.75 0.96
C PRO A 301 9.23 22.55 0.03
N ALA A 302 9.65 21.31 -0.19
CA ALA A 302 10.78 20.98 -1.06
C ALA A 302 10.44 21.02 -2.57
N PHE A 303 9.15 20.93 -2.93
CA PHE A 303 8.73 20.81 -4.32
C PHE A 303 9.01 22.06 -5.17
N PRO A 304 8.74 23.31 -4.75
CA PRO A 304 8.98 24.49 -5.58
C PRO A 304 10.44 24.64 -5.99
N ALA A 305 11.40 24.34 -5.12
CA ALA A 305 12.82 24.41 -5.44
C ALA A 305 13.25 23.34 -6.46
N LEU A 306 12.64 22.16 -6.42
CA LEU A 306 12.84 21.12 -7.40
C LEU A 306 12.23 21.51 -8.75
N GLU A 307 10.98 21.99 -8.74
CA GLU A 307 10.26 22.47 -9.93
C GLU A 307 11.06 23.55 -10.68
N GLN A 308 11.57 24.55 -9.94
CA GLN A 308 12.41 25.60 -10.53
C GLN A 308 13.68 25.03 -11.18
N ARG A 309 14.44 24.19 -10.49
CA ARG A 309 15.69 23.61 -11.01
C ARG A 309 15.46 22.83 -12.31
N LEU A 310 14.43 21.98 -12.36
CA LEU A 310 14.14 21.17 -13.54
C LEU A 310 13.67 22.01 -14.71
N THR A 311 12.88 23.06 -14.46
CA THR A 311 12.43 23.99 -15.51
C THR A 311 13.62 24.78 -16.11
N GLU A 312 14.55 25.24 -15.28
CA GLU A 312 15.76 25.95 -15.71
C GLU A 312 16.69 25.04 -16.55
N THR A 313 16.87 23.77 -16.13
CA THR A 313 17.65 22.78 -16.86
C THR A 313 17.08 22.51 -18.25
N THR A 314 15.77 22.27 -18.33
CA THR A 314 15.09 22.03 -19.61
C THR A 314 15.15 23.22 -20.53
N ALA A 315 15.02 24.45 -20.02
CA ALA A 315 15.16 25.66 -20.79
C ALA A 315 16.60 25.84 -21.36
N ALA A 316 17.62 25.51 -20.57
CA ALA A 316 19.02 25.56 -20.98
C ALA A 316 19.33 24.53 -22.07
N GLU A 317 18.86 23.29 -21.96
CA GLU A 317 19.04 22.25 -22.98
C GLU A 317 18.34 22.60 -24.28
N THR A 318 17.13 23.17 -24.23
CA THR A 318 16.38 23.63 -25.41
C THR A 318 17.11 24.77 -26.13
N ALA A 319 17.72 25.70 -25.37
CA ALA A 319 18.49 26.81 -25.95
C ALA A 319 19.77 26.34 -26.68
N ILE A 320 20.42 25.28 -26.17
CA ILE A 320 21.61 24.69 -26.77
C ILE A 320 21.25 23.95 -28.07
N SER A 321 20.17 23.16 -28.07
CA SER A 321 19.73 22.39 -29.23
C SER A 321 19.15 23.24 -30.38
N GLY A 322 18.71 24.47 -30.08
CA GLY A 322 18.18 25.40 -31.08
C GLY A 322 19.25 26.25 -31.80
N THR A 323 20.53 26.05 -31.48
CA THR A 323 21.66 26.78 -32.06
C THR A 323 22.48 25.96 -33.07
N GLU A 324 22.08 24.70 -33.37
CA GLU A 324 22.58 23.88 -34.47
C GLU A 324 21.65 23.97 -35.70
#